data_a925f669107ce8dab526c42b25451a33
#
_entry.id   a925f669107ce8dab526c42b25451a33
#
_cell.length_a   1.000
_cell.length_b   1.000
_cell.length_c   1.000
_cell.angle_alpha   90.00
_cell.angle_beta   90.00
_cell.angle_gamma   90.00
#
_symmetry.space_group_name_H-M   'P 1'
#
loop_
_entity.id
_entity.type
_entity.pdbx_description
1 polymer ?
#
loop_
_entity_poly.entity_id
_entity_poly.type
_entity_poly.pdbx_seq_one_letter_code
_entity_poly.pdbx_strand_id
1 'polypeptide(L)'
;MLAAAGIVAMTTSVSAADLAARPYTKAPAPMIAAVYDWSGFYIGANGGGGWSHNCWDIVTNILGAPVTPPASEGCHTATGGVAGGQAGFRWQSASWVFGVEGQGDWAHLSGSNGPSLAAGGVGSDRSKINAFGLVTGQVGYAWSNVLFYAKGGAMVVSDKYEGFTTATGFVFDRTNETRWGGAVGAGLDFGVTPNIVVGVDYVHGFMGSRDNRFTFNNGTFSRADRIRQDVDIATARVSYRFGGPLIAKY
;
A
#
# COMPACT_ATOMS: atom_id res chain seq x y z
N MET A 1 22.02 -45.30 -105.06
CA MET A 1 21.34 -46.07 -103.98
C MET A 1 21.01 -45.16 -102.84
N LEU A 2 19.77 -44.72 -102.80
CA LEU A 2 19.26 -43.80 -101.75
C LEU A 2 18.63 -44.66 -100.67
N ALA A 3 19.04 -44.44 -99.41
CA ALA A 3 18.38 -44.97 -98.22
C ALA A 3 17.61 -43.82 -97.52
N ALA A 4 16.30 -43.94 -97.46
CA ALA A 4 15.44 -43.00 -96.80
C ALA A 4 15.32 -43.40 -95.32
N ALA A 5 15.71 -42.51 -94.40
CA ALA A 5 15.51 -42.68 -92.97
C ALA A 5 14.20 -41.99 -92.55
N GLY A 6 13.25 -42.79 -92.07
CA GLY A 6 11.99 -42.27 -91.53
C GLY A 6 12.18 -41.82 -90.06
N ILE A 7 11.76 -40.59 -89.79
CA ILE A 7 11.71 -40.03 -88.48
C ILE A 7 10.33 -40.30 -87.89
N VAL A 8 10.26 -41.12 -86.84
CA VAL A 8 9.07 -41.36 -86.02
C VAL A 8 8.99 -40.26 -84.92
N ALA A 9 8.05 -39.37 -85.07
CA ALA A 9 7.76 -38.38 -84.00
C ALA A 9 6.92 -39.02 -82.90
N MET A 10 7.51 -39.23 -81.71
CA MET A 10 6.77 -39.60 -80.51
C MET A 10 6.15 -38.36 -79.90
N THR A 11 4.85 -38.21 -79.91
CA THR A 11 4.11 -37.22 -79.15
C THR A 11 3.90 -37.68 -77.77
N THR A 12 4.67 -37.14 -76.76
CA THR A 12 4.41 -37.32 -75.33
C THR A 12 3.27 -36.40 -74.95
N SER A 13 2.14 -36.97 -74.57
CA SER A 13 1.05 -36.24 -73.88
C SER A 13 1.50 -35.83 -72.50
N VAL A 14 1.73 -34.53 -72.28
CA VAL A 14 1.97 -33.97 -70.94
C VAL A 14 0.61 -33.93 -70.24
N SER A 15 0.42 -34.87 -69.29
CA SER A 15 -0.72 -34.85 -68.37
C SER A 15 -0.48 -33.74 -67.38
N ALA A 16 -1.15 -32.62 -67.51
CA ALA A 16 -1.18 -31.58 -66.48
C ALA A 16 -1.88 -32.17 -65.22
N ALA A 17 -1.11 -32.50 -64.24
CA ALA A 17 -1.65 -32.90 -62.94
C ALA A 17 -2.45 -31.74 -62.37
N ASP A 18 -3.75 -31.91 -62.33
CA ASP A 18 -4.70 -31.01 -61.66
C ASP A 18 -4.40 -31.06 -60.15
N LEU A 19 -3.52 -30.16 -59.68
CA LEU A 19 -3.25 -29.98 -58.25
C LEU A 19 -4.53 -29.45 -57.61
N ALA A 20 -5.25 -30.32 -56.89
CA ALA A 20 -6.41 -29.93 -56.11
C ALA A 20 -6.10 -28.65 -55.32
N ALA A 21 -6.90 -27.61 -55.51
CA ALA A 21 -6.74 -26.34 -54.82
C ALA A 21 -6.66 -26.61 -53.30
N ARG A 22 -5.54 -26.28 -52.69
CA ARG A 22 -5.39 -26.41 -51.23
C ARG A 22 -6.54 -25.66 -50.59
N PRO A 23 -7.31 -26.31 -49.65
CA PRO A 23 -8.36 -25.60 -48.93
C PRO A 23 -7.72 -24.39 -48.22
N TYR A 24 -8.22 -23.21 -48.57
CA TYR A 24 -7.81 -21.96 -47.93
C TYR A 24 -8.28 -22.01 -46.47
N THR A 25 -7.43 -22.51 -45.59
CA THR A 25 -7.67 -22.39 -44.14
C THR A 25 -7.49 -20.93 -43.78
N LYS A 26 -8.62 -20.25 -43.52
CA LYS A 26 -8.64 -18.88 -43.01
C LYS A 26 -7.65 -18.83 -41.82
N ALA A 27 -6.60 -18.02 -41.94
CA ALA A 27 -5.66 -17.83 -40.86
C ALA A 27 -6.43 -17.53 -39.55
N PRO A 28 -6.09 -18.17 -38.44
CA PRO A 28 -6.72 -17.83 -37.16
C PRO A 28 -6.68 -16.31 -37.01
N ALA A 29 -7.81 -15.71 -36.66
CA ALA A 29 -7.84 -14.28 -36.36
C ALA A 29 -6.73 -13.98 -35.33
N PRO A 30 -5.93 -12.91 -35.53
CA PRO A 30 -4.89 -12.57 -34.55
C PRO A 30 -5.55 -12.49 -33.19
N MET A 31 -5.11 -13.31 -32.24
CA MET A 31 -5.53 -13.19 -30.84
C MET A 31 -5.01 -11.84 -30.35
N ILE A 32 -5.89 -10.85 -30.30
CA ILE A 32 -5.61 -9.59 -29.64
C ILE A 32 -5.38 -9.98 -28.18
N ALA A 33 -4.15 -9.85 -27.69
CA ALA A 33 -3.84 -10.09 -26.30
C ALA A 33 -4.82 -9.23 -25.46
N ALA A 34 -5.61 -9.88 -24.63
CA ALA A 34 -6.58 -9.18 -23.80
C ALA A 34 -5.80 -8.20 -22.92
N VAL A 35 -5.96 -6.90 -23.17
CA VAL A 35 -5.36 -5.86 -22.32
C VAL A 35 -6.00 -6.01 -20.94
N TYR A 36 -5.18 -6.13 -19.91
CA TYR A 36 -5.68 -6.22 -18.55
C TYR A 36 -6.36 -4.90 -18.19
N ASP A 37 -7.66 -4.94 -17.89
CA ASP A 37 -8.44 -3.78 -17.49
C ASP A 37 -8.40 -3.65 -15.95
N TRP A 38 -7.90 -2.54 -15.44
CA TRP A 38 -7.80 -2.23 -14.02
C TRP A 38 -9.07 -1.56 -13.46
N SER A 39 -10.07 -1.26 -14.31
CA SER A 39 -11.30 -0.59 -13.90
C SER A 39 -12.18 -1.50 -13.04
N GLY A 40 -12.89 -0.91 -12.10
CA GLY A 40 -13.89 -1.58 -11.29
C GLY A 40 -13.72 -1.38 -9.80
N PHE A 41 -14.69 -1.85 -9.06
CA PHE A 41 -14.66 -1.91 -7.61
C PHE A 41 -13.79 -3.09 -7.15
N TYR A 42 -13.06 -2.92 -6.07
CA TYR A 42 -12.29 -3.99 -5.47
C TYR A 42 -12.37 -3.96 -3.94
N ILE A 43 -12.18 -5.13 -3.35
CA ILE A 43 -12.03 -5.33 -1.91
C ILE A 43 -10.85 -6.26 -1.68
N GLY A 44 -10.11 -6.08 -0.61
CA GLY A 44 -8.97 -6.92 -0.34
C GLY A 44 -8.56 -6.92 1.12
N ALA A 45 -7.59 -7.79 1.41
CA ALA A 45 -6.90 -7.85 2.67
C ALA A 45 -5.44 -7.48 2.48
N ASN A 46 -4.82 -6.95 3.52
CA ASN A 46 -3.42 -6.61 3.55
C ASN A 46 -2.78 -7.02 4.88
N GLY A 47 -1.45 -7.15 4.88
CA GLY A 47 -0.69 -7.39 6.08
C GLY A 47 0.78 -7.08 5.87
N GLY A 48 1.46 -6.68 6.94
CA GLY A 48 2.85 -6.26 6.84
C GLY A 48 3.42 -5.75 8.13
N GLY A 49 4.30 -4.77 8.02
CA GLY A 49 4.94 -4.10 9.14
C GLY A 49 4.85 -2.60 9.05
N GLY A 50 4.99 -1.97 10.20
CA GLY A 50 5.06 -0.51 10.30
C GLY A 50 6.07 -0.07 11.34
N TRP A 51 6.50 1.17 11.21
CA TRP A 51 7.33 1.85 12.20
C TRP A 51 6.87 3.29 12.34
N SER A 52 6.89 3.79 13.58
CA SER A 52 6.53 5.17 13.90
C SER A 52 7.67 5.81 14.66
N HIS A 53 8.15 6.95 14.17
CA HIS A 53 9.16 7.74 14.83
C HIS A 53 8.50 8.81 15.69
N ASN A 54 8.80 8.78 17.00
CA ASN A 54 8.18 9.65 17.99
C ASN A 54 9.25 10.41 18.77
N CYS A 55 9.14 11.74 18.79
CA CYS A 55 9.99 12.63 19.61
C CYS A 55 9.12 13.39 20.61
N TRP A 56 9.54 13.40 21.86
CA TRP A 56 8.80 13.94 22.99
C TRP A 56 9.54 15.10 23.63
N ASP A 57 8.79 16.19 23.92
CA ASP A 57 9.30 17.37 24.63
C ASP A 57 8.27 17.79 25.69
N ILE A 58 8.66 17.90 26.95
CA ILE A 58 7.82 18.42 28.01
C ILE A 58 7.55 19.91 27.79
N VAL A 59 6.28 20.27 27.68
CA VAL A 59 5.84 21.67 27.54
C VAL A 59 5.16 22.21 28.78
N THR A 60 4.64 21.32 29.67
CA THR A 60 4.01 21.71 30.95
C THR A 60 4.39 20.72 32.01
N ASN A 61 4.90 21.21 33.15
CA ASN A 61 5.33 20.38 34.25
C ASN A 61 4.16 19.91 35.14
N ILE A 62 4.43 19.08 36.15
CA ILE A 62 3.44 18.51 37.07
C ILE A 62 2.65 19.57 37.87
N LEU A 63 3.18 20.76 38.03
CA LEU A 63 2.52 21.88 38.71
C LEU A 63 1.62 22.70 37.76
N GLY A 64 1.53 22.30 36.46
CA GLY A 64 0.77 23.04 35.47
C GLY A 64 1.49 24.27 34.94
N ALA A 65 2.76 24.47 35.28
CA ALA A 65 3.56 25.61 34.80
C ALA A 65 4.22 25.28 33.45
N PRO A 66 4.28 26.25 32.49
CA PRO A 66 4.96 26.06 31.23
C PRO A 66 6.45 25.86 31.41
N VAL A 67 7.02 24.94 30.63
CA VAL A 67 8.47 24.67 30.52
C VAL A 67 9.02 25.40 29.32
N THR A 68 9.88 26.39 29.55
CA THR A 68 10.43 27.25 28.49
C THR A 68 11.95 27.38 28.64
N PRO A 69 12.75 26.93 27.64
CA PRO A 69 12.34 26.17 26.45
C PRO A 69 11.81 24.78 26.83
N PRO A 70 11.03 24.12 25.93
CA PRO A 70 10.57 22.73 26.14
C PRO A 70 11.74 21.80 26.44
N ALA A 71 11.58 20.90 27.42
CA ALA A 71 12.60 19.95 27.81
C ALA A 71 12.45 18.64 27.05
N SER A 72 13.47 18.26 26.27
CA SER A 72 13.42 17.04 25.48
C SER A 72 13.52 15.79 26.35
N GLU A 73 12.60 14.85 26.13
CA GLU A 73 12.62 13.50 26.72
C GLU A 73 13.25 12.47 25.78
N GLY A 74 13.55 12.87 24.54
CA GLY A 74 14.19 12.02 23.53
C GLY A 74 13.25 11.53 22.45
N CYS A 75 13.81 10.71 21.56
CA CYS A 75 13.09 10.11 20.45
C CYS A 75 13.20 8.59 20.53
N HIS A 76 12.16 7.90 20.06
CA HIS A 76 12.17 6.44 19.90
C HIS A 76 11.34 6.01 18.71
N THR A 77 11.57 4.79 18.27
CA THR A 77 10.81 4.19 17.17
C THR A 77 9.94 3.05 17.72
N ALA A 78 8.63 3.14 17.48
CA ALA A 78 7.69 2.06 17.71
C ALA A 78 7.60 1.21 16.45
N THR A 79 7.76 -0.11 16.57
CA THR A 79 7.72 -1.05 15.45
C THR A 79 6.74 -2.17 15.72
N GLY A 80 6.22 -2.80 14.67
CA GLY A 80 5.33 -3.94 14.82
C GLY A 80 4.62 -4.36 13.56
N GLY A 81 3.72 -5.34 13.71
CA GLY A 81 2.92 -5.86 12.64
C GLY A 81 1.63 -5.06 12.42
N VAL A 82 1.14 -5.10 11.19
CA VAL A 82 -0.14 -4.52 10.78
C VAL A 82 -0.91 -5.54 9.94
N ALA A 83 -2.24 -5.56 10.06
CA ALA A 83 -3.12 -6.38 9.24
C ALA A 83 -4.50 -5.74 9.16
N GLY A 84 -5.10 -5.79 7.98
CA GLY A 84 -6.39 -5.18 7.77
C GLY A 84 -6.99 -5.43 6.40
N GLY A 85 -7.78 -4.48 5.94
CA GLY A 85 -8.45 -4.56 4.65
C GLY A 85 -8.56 -3.23 3.95
N GLN A 86 -8.75 -3.31 2.65
CA GLN A 86 -8.97 -2.17 1.78
C GLN A 86 -10.17 -2.41 0.85
N ALA A 87 -10.82 -1.32 0.49
CA ALA A 87 -11.84 -1.29 -0.55
C ALA A 87 -11.67 -0.03 -1.39
N GLY A 88 -11.89 -0.14 -2.68
CA GLY A 88 -11.70 1.01 -3.57
C GLY A 88 -12.36 0.83 -4.92
N PHE A 89 -12.27 1.89 -5.71
CA PHE A 89 -12.72 1.91 -7.08
C PHE A 89 -11.62 2.50 -7.96
N ARG A 90 -11.35 1.86 -9.08
CA ARG A 90 -10.41 2.31 -10.11
C ARG A 90 -11.11 2.48 -11.44
N TRP A 91 -10.65 3.46 -12.22
CA TRP A 91 -11.01 3.62 -13.62
C TRP A 91 -9.75 3.80 -14.45
N GLN A 92 -9.73 3.12 -15.59
CA GLN A 92 -8.61 3.15 -16.51
C GLN A 92 -8.97 3.93 -17.78
N SER A 93 -8.06 4.78 -18.21
CA SER A 93 -8.12 5.48 -19.49
C SER A 93 -6.79 5.27 -20.21
N ALA A 94 -6.80 4.47 -21.27
CA ALA A 94 -5.58 3.97 -21.93
C ALA A 94 -4.66 3.27 -20.92
N SER A 95 -3.43 3.75 -20.72
CA SER A 95 -2.48 3.21 -19.74
C SER A 95 -2.57 3.88 -18.37
N TRP A 96 -3.38 4.93 -18.22
CA TRP A 96 -3.50 5.63 -16.95
C TRP A 96 -4.65 5.05 -16.12
N VAL A 97 -4.36 4.84 -14.84
CA VAL A 97 -5.34 4.34 -13.86
C VAL A 97 -5.48 5.36 -12.76
N PHE A 98 -6.72 5.74 -12.49
CA PHE A 98 -7.06 6.63 -11.39
C PHE A 98 -7.92 5.84 -10.40
N GLY A 99 -7.89 6.20 -9.14
CA GLY A 99 -8.71 5.49 -8.16
C GLY A 99 -8.86 6.23 -6.85
N VAL A 100 -9.80 5.71 -6.06
CA VAL A 100 -9.99 6.09 -4.66
C VAL A 100 -10.01 4.83 -3.82
N GLU A 101 -9.39 4.88 -2.64
CA GLU A 101 -9.27 3.73 -1.75
C GLU A 101 -9.51 4.15 -0.30
N GLY A 102 -10.28 3.35 0.43
CA GLY A 102 -10.35 3.36 1.87
C GLY A 102 -9.65 2.11 2.41
N GLN A 103 -8.81 2.27 3.42
CA GLN A 103 -8.07 1.19 4.08
C GLN A 103 -8.22 1.33 5.58
N GLY A 104 -8.36 0.21 6.30
CA GLY A 104 -8.41 0.16 7.74
C GLY A 104 -7.64 -1.03 8.27
N ASP A 105 -6.77 -0.79 9.25
CA ASP A 105 -5.84 -1.79 9.76
C ASP A 105 -5.78 -1.77 11.27
N TRP A 106 -5.74 -2.96 11.86
CA TRP A 106 -5.25 -3.15 13.20
C TRP A 106 -3.73 -3.13 13.17
N ALA A 107 -3.16 -2.49 14.17
CA ALA A 107 -1.72 -2.36 14.32
C ALA A 107 -1.30 -2.81 15.71
N HIS A 108 -0.10 -3.34 15.82
CA HIS A 108 0.53 -3.66 17.09
C HIS A 108 1.95 -3.08 17.10
N LEU A 109 2.02 -1.74 16.89
CA LEU A 109 3.30 -1.06 16.94
C LEU A 109 3.55 -0.61 18.37
N SER A 110 4.75 -0.89 18.89
CA SER A 110 5.15 -0.51 20.26
C SER A 110 6.63 -0.13 20.27
N GLY A 111 6.94 0.92 21.01
CA GLY A 111 8.31 1.38 21.24
C GLY A 111 8.40 2.20 22.50
N SER A 112 9.58 2.26 23.09
CA SER A 112 9.86 3.06 24.30
C SER A 112 11.24 3.67 24.21
N ASN A 113 11.40 4.84 24.84
CA ASN A 113 12.71 5.43 25.08
C ASN A 113 13.33 4.90 26.39
N GLY A 114 14.62 5.16 26.58
CA GLY A 114 15.28 4.95 27.87
C GLY A 114 14.87 5.99 28.91
N PRO A 115 15.45 5.91 30.16
CA PRO A 115 15.12 6.86 31.21
C PRO A 115 15.38 8.29 30.76
N SER A 116 14.35 9.14 30.85
CA SER A 116 14.45 10.56 30.55
C SER A 116 15.11 11.33 31.69
N LEU A 117 16.14 12.13 31.38
CA LEU A 117 16.75 13.04 32.36
C LEU A 117 15.76 14.11 32.81
N ALA A 118 14.81 14.51 31.95
CA ALA A 118 13.76 15.45 32.29
C ALA A 118 12.78 14.89 33.34
N ALA A 119 12.60 13.55 33.39
CA ALA A 119 11.85 12.84 34.42
C ALA A 119 12.71 12.37 35.60
N GLY A 120 13.87 12.99 35.81
CA GLY A 120 14.79 12.65 36.93
C GLY A 120 15.50 11.29 36.76
N GLY A 121 15.56 10.75 35.54
CA GLY A 121 16.26 9.49 35.24
C GLY A 121 15.54 8.21 35.68
N VAL A 122 14.30 8.28 36.14
CA VAL A 122 13.52 7.12 36.61
C VAL A 122 12.29 6.80 35.76
N GLY A 123 11.85 7.74 34.91
CA GLY A 123 10.71 7.61 34.03
C GLY A 123 11.13 7.30 32.59
N SER A 124 10.36 6.50 31.92
CA SER A 124 10.47 6.18 30.49
C SER A 124 9.11 6.32 29.81
N ASP A 125 9.11 6.65 28.53
CA ASP A 125 7.89 6.83 27.75
C ASP A 125 7.71 5.69 26.74
N ARG A 126 6.46 5.32 26.53
CA ARG A 126 6.07 4.28 25.58
C ARG A 126 4.97 4.80 24.66
N SER A 127 5.18 4.60 23.36
CA SER A 127 4.16 4.84 22.33
C SER A 127 3.63 3.51 21.79
N LYS A 128 2.31 3.44 21.61
CA LYS A 128 1.64 2.30 21.00
C LYS A 128 0.65 2.80 19.95
N ILE A 129 0.65 2.16 18.78
CA ILE A 129 -0.38 2.36 17.75
C ILE A 129 -1.20 1.08 17.67
N ASN A 130 -2.52 1.20 17.87
CA ASN A 130 -3.43 0.06 17.90
C ASN A 130 -4.21 -0.11 16.61
N ALA A 131 -4.46 0.97 15.88
CA ALA A 131 -5.18 0.96 14.61
C ALA A 131 -4.87 2.22 13.80
N PHE A 132 -5.05 2.12 12.49
CA PHE A 132 -5.05 3.27 11.61
C PHE A 132 -6.05 3.10 10.46
N GLY A 133 -6.44 4.21 9.86
CA GLY A 133 -7.26 4.25 8.66
C GLY A 133 -6.70 5.24 7.66
N LEU A 134 -6.93 4.97 6.37
CA LEU A 134 -6.54 5.84 5.26
C LEU A 134 -7.70 6.04 4.31
N VAL A 135 -7.78 7.25 3.76
CA VAL A 135 -8.60 7.57 2.59
C VAL A 135 -7.69 8.26 1.58
N THR A 136 -7.48 7.62 0.43
CA THR A 136 -6.48 8.07 -0.55
C THR A 136 -7.05 8.13 -1.96
N GLY A 137 -6.60 9.11 -2.74
CA GLY A 137 -6.66 9.09 -4.19
C GLY A 137 -5.43 8.41 -4.77
N GLN A 138 -5.58 7.75 -5.90
CA GLN A 138 -4.51 7.02 -6.58
C GLN A 138 -4.37 7.48 -8.01
N VAL A 139 -3.13 7.56 -8.50
CA VAL A 139 -2.81 7.73 -9.92
C VAL A 139 -1.72 6.73 -10.27
N GLY A 140 -1.92 5.97 -11.34
CA GLY A 140 -1.00 4.92 -11.74
C GLY A 140 -0.86 4.76 -13.25
N TYR A 141 0.12 3.98 -13.62
CA TYR A 141 0.39 3.60 -15.00
C TYR A 141 0.36 2.08 -15.12
N ALA A 142 -0.51 1.59 -15.99
CA ALA A 142 -0.69 0.17 -16.27
C ALA A 142 0.20 -0.25 -17.43
N TRP A 143 1.02 -1.27 -17.19
CA TRP A 143 1.78 -1.95 -18.23
C TRP A 143 1.37 -3.42 -18.25
N SER A 144 0.45 -3.74 -19.17
CA SER A 144 -0.21 -5.05 -19.20
C SER A 144 -0.88 -5.36 -17.86
N ASN A 145 -0.52 -6.45 -17.20
CA ASN A 145 -1.04 -6.88 -15.93
C ASN A 145 -0.25 -6.36 -14.70
N VAL A 146 0.61 -5.36 -14.89
CA VAL A 146 1.36 -4.67 -13.82
C VAL A 146 0.87 -3.24 -13.72
N LEU A 147 0.55 -2.78 -12.52
CA LEU A 147 0.16 -1.40 -12.22
C LEU A 147 1.13 -0.80 -11.20
N PHE A 148 1.82 0.25 -11.61
CA PHE A 148 2.56 1.14 -10.71
C PHE A 148 1.66 2.30 -10.34
N TYR A 149 1.55 2.64 -9.06
CA TYR A 149 0.75 3.78 -8.64
C TYR A 149 1.38 4.56 -7.49
N ALA A 150 1.08 5.85 -7.48
CA ALA A 150 1.26 6.71 -6.33
C ALA A 150 -0.12 6.98 -5.71
N LYS A 151 -0.16 7.18 -4.41
CA LYS A 151 -1.37 7.54 -3.68
C LYS A 151 -1.11 8.67 -2.69
N GLY A 152 -2.15 9.44 -2.39
CA GLY A 152 -2.08 10.50 -1.40
C GLY A 152 -3.45 10.81 -0.84
N GLY A 153 -3.48 11.26 0.41
CA GLY A 153 -4.74 11.53 1.09
C GLY A 153 -4.59 11.79 2.57
N ALA A 154 -5.61 11.38 3.33
CA ALA A 154 -5.66 11.53 4.77
C ALA A 154 -5.42 10.20 5.48
N MET A 155 -4.76 10.27 6.62
CA MET A 155 -4.53 9.16 7.56
C MET A 155 -5.05 9.54 8.93
N VAL A 156 -5.66 8.59 9.61
CA VAL A 156 -6.04 8.68 11.03
C VAL A 156 -5.37 7.56 11.79
N VAL A 157 -4.79 7.87 12.96
CA VAL A 157 -4.07 6.92 13.81
C VAL A 157 -4.67 6.95 15.20
N SER A 158 -4.84 5.77 15.81
CA SER A 158 -5.23 5.63 17.21
C SER A 158 -4.00 5.31 18.04
N ASP A 159 -3.56 6.30 18.81
CA ASP A 159 -2.36 6.28 19.63
C ASP A 159 -2.68 6.07 21.11
N LYS A 160 -1.79 5.36 21.78
CA LYS A 160 -1.75 5.28 23.23
C LYS A 160 -0.34 5.56 23.73
N TYR A 161 -0.23 6.56 24.59
CA TYR A 161 1.02 6.98 25.19
C TYR A 161 1.00 6.70 26.70
N GLU A 162 2.09 6.14 27.21
CA GLU A 162 2.23 5.73 28.61
C GLU A 162 3.57 6.18 29.16
N GLY A 163 3.56 6.85 30.31
CA GLY A 163 4.76 7.04 31.14
C GLY A 163 4.87 5.92 32.17
N PHE A 164 6.04 5.32 32.27
CA PHE A 164 6.26 4.20 33.21
C PHE A 164 7.60 4.31 33.93
N THR A 165 7.69 3.71 35.13
CA THR A 165 8.93 3.61 35.91
C THR A 165 9.82 2.56 35.28
N THR A 166 11.04 2.92 34.90
CA THR A 166 11.99 2.03 34.20
C THR A 166 12.32 0.77 35.00
N ALA A 167 12.47 0.90 36.33
CA ALA A 167 12.88 -0.22 37.20
C ALA A 167 11.79 -1.29 37.37
N THR A 168 10.50 -0.89 37.38
CA THR A 168 9.39 -1.80 37.74
C THR A 168 8.41 -2.00 36.60
N GLY A 169 8.47 -1.17 35.54
CA GLY A 169 7.49 -1.16 34.48
C GLY A 169 6.12 -0.60 34.88
N PHE A 170 6.00 -0.03 36.11
CA PHE A 170 4.74 0.52 36.61
C PHE A 170 4.35 1.76 35.80
N VAL A 171 3.17 1.71 35.15
CA VAL A 171 2.59 2.82 34.39
C VAL A 171 1.96 3.80 35.36
N PHE A 172 2.48 5.02 35.46
CA PHE A 172 2.00 6.05 36.37
C PHE A 172 1.10 7.07 35.71
N ASP A 173 1.29 7.35 34.43
CA ASP A 173 0.42 8.23 33.66
C ASP A 173 0.17 7.71 32.21
N ARG A 174 -0.88 8.21 31.58
CA ARG A 174 -1.28 7.82 30.24
C ARG A 174 -2.13 8.87 29.56
N THR A 175 -2.13 8.80 28.23
CA THR A 175 -3.08 9.52 27.37
C THR A 175 -3.42 8.69 26.14
N ASN A 176 -4.62 8.87 25.62
CA ASN A 176 -5.04 8.29 24.34
C ASN A 176 -5.34 9.44 23.40
N GLU A 177 -4.94 9.31 22.15
CA GLU A 177 -5.17 10.31 21.12
C GLU A 177 -5.64 9.65 19.82
N THR A 178 -6.56 10.33 19.14
CA THR A 178 -6.85 10.05 17.74
C THR A 178 -6.29 11.20 16.92
N ARG A 179 -5.27 10.89 16.11
CA ARG A 179 -4.52 11.88 15.36
C ARG A 179 -4.81 11.77 13.87
N TRP A 180 -5.08 12.92 13.25
CA TRP A 180 -5.24 13.04 11.80
C TRP A 180 -4.01 13.67 11.18
N GLY A 181 -3.61 13.15 10.01
CA GLY A 181 -2.47 13.65 9.25
C GLY A 181 -2.65 13.45 7.75
N GLY A 182 -1.68 13.92 6.99
CA GLY A 182 -1.57 13.63 5.57
C GLY A 182 -0.83 12.33 5.33
N ALA A 183 -1.12 11.65 4.22
CA ALA A 183 -0.40 10.45 3.80
C ALA A 183 -0.01 10.53 2.32
N VAL A 184 1.18 10.03 2.01
CA VAL A 184 1.63 9.77 0.64
C VAL A 184 2.19 8.35 0.55
N GLY A 185 2.08 7.74 -0.61
CA GLY A 185 2.55 6.38 -0.77
C GLY A 185 2.71 5.99 -2.22
N ALA A 186 3.25 4.80 -2.42
CA ALA A 186 3.38 4.18 -3.72
C ALA A 186 3.20 2.67 -3.60
N GLY A 187 2.76 2.05 -4.68
CA GLY A 187 2.58 0.61 -4.71
C GLY A 187 2.74 0.01 -6.10
N LEU A 188 2.83 -1.30 -6.09
CA LEU A 188 2.93 -2.13 -7.25
C LEU A 188 1.88 -3.24 -7.12
N ASP A 189 0.96 -3.31 -8.06
CA ASP A 189 -0.04 -4.37 -8.14
C ASP A 189 0.19 -5.23 -9.39
N PHE A 190 -0.01 -6.53 -9.23
CA PHE A 190 0.10 -7.54 -10.29
C PHE A 190 -1.22 -8.30 -10.43
N GLY A 191 -1.82 -8.24 -11.61
CA GLY A 191 -3.02 -8.99 -11.96
C GLY A 191 -2.69 -10.45 -12.22
N VAL A 192 -2.94 -11.33 -11.25
CA VAL A 192 -2.69 -12.77 -11.34
C VAL A 192 -3.77 -13.44 -12.20
N THR A 193 -5.00 -13.01 -12.03
CA THR A 193 -6.16 -13.39 -12.84
C THR A 193 -6.98 -12.14 -13.16
N PRO A 194 -8.00 -12.21 -14.04
CA PRO A 194 -8.88 -11.07 -14.28
C PRO A 194 -9.51 -10.47 -13.02
N ASN A 195 -9.66 -11.25 -11.95
CA ASN A 195 -10.33 -10.83 -10.72
C ASN A 195 -9.41 -10.79 -9.49
N ILE A 196 -8.22 -11.41 -9.54
CA ILE A 196 -7.31 -11.48 -8.39
C ILE A 196 -6.08 -10.64 -8.69
N VAL A 197 -5.81 -9.71 -7.80
CA VAL A 197 -4.66 -8.81 -7.82
C VAL A 197 -3.86 -9.04 -6.55
N VAL A 198 -2.54 -9.17 -6.67
CA VAL A 198 -1.59 -9.17 -5.56
C VAL A 198 -0.68 -7.98 -5.69
N GLY A 199 -0.22 -7.44 -4.58
CA GLY A 199 0.65 -6.27 -4.66
C GLY A 199 1.41 -6.00 -3.37
N VAL A 200 2.24 -4.98 -3.44
CA VAL A 200 2.95 -4.39 -2.32
C VAL A 200 2.72 -2.89 -2.30
N ASP A 201 2.68 -2.34 -1.11
CA ASP A 201 2.31 -0.96 -0.88
C ASP A 201 3.16 -0.36 0.25
N TYR A 202 3.61 0.86 0.06
CA TYR A 202 4.29 1.64 1.07
C TYR A 202 3.59 2.98 1.26
N VAL A 203 3.40 3.37 2.51
CA VAL A 203 2.77 4.64 2.89
C VAL A 203 3.59 5.33 3.95
N HIS A 204 3.83 6.62 3.78
CA HIS A 204 4.35 7.52 4.78
C HIS A 204 3.26 8.48 5.24
N GLY A 205 3.00 8.52 6.54
CA GLY A 205 2.01 9.36 7.19
C GLY A 205 2.67 10.49 7.99
N PHE A 206 2.32 11.73 7.66
CA PHE A 206 2.76 12.95 8.32
C PHE A 206 1.75 13.30 9.42
N MET A 207 2.03 12.95 10.67
CA MET A 207 1.11 13.21 11.80
C MET A 207 1.38 14.57 12.48
N GLY A 208 2.57 15.15 12.21
CA GLY A 208 2.97 16.46 12.76
C GLY A 208 3.25 16.42 14.26
N SER A 209 3.13 17.59 14.91
CA SER A 209 3.37 17.77 16.35
C SER A 209 2.08 18.16 17.05
N ARG A 210 1.81 17.56 18.21
CA ARG A 210 0.66 17.89 19.06
C ARG A 210 1.04 17.89 20.54
N ASP A 211 0.40 18.79 21.31
CA ASP A 211 0.55 18.86 22.75
C ASP A 211 -0.48 17.91 23.39
N ASN A 212 -0.01 16.87 24.08
CA ASN A 212 -0.81 15.84 24.73
C ASN A 212 -0.79 16.01 26.24
N ARG A 213 -1.98 15.99 26.86
CA ARG A 213 -2.12 16.07 28.31
C ARG A 213 -2.14 14.67 28.89
N PHE A 214 -1.22 14.40 29.82
CA PHE A 214 -1.15 13.15 30.54
C PHE A 214 -1.89 13.26 31.87
N THR A 215 -2.50 12.16 32.29
CA THR A 215 -3.18 12.03 33.56
C THR A 215 -2.65 10.83 34.32
N PHE A 216 -2.46 11.01 35.62
CA PHE A 216 -2.16 9.90 36.53
C PHE A 216 -3.31 8.89 36.59
N ASN A 217 -3.04 7.71 37.16
CA ASN A 217 -4.04 6.66 37.32
C ASN A 217 -5.26 7.07 38.18
N ASN A 218 -5.11 8.10 39.02
CA ASN A 218 -6.19 8.69 39.82
C ASN A 218 -7.00 9.76 39.08
N GLY A 219 -6.68 10.02 37.79
CA GLY A 219 -7.36 11.01 36.96
C GLY A 219 -6.89 12.44 37.08
N THR A 220 -5.90 12.73 37.97
CA THR A 220 -5.33 14.07 38.11
C THR A 220 -4.34 14.37 36.99
N PHE A 221 -4.13 15.67 36.68
CA PHE A 221 -3.15 16.11 35.69
C PHE A 221 -1.74 15.70 36.08
N SER A 222 -0.96 15.14 35.17
CA SER A 222 0.44 14.79 35.32
C SER A 222 1.36 15.82 34.67
N ARG A 223 1.31 15.89 33.35
CA ARG A 223 2.14 16.78 32.53
C ARG A 223 1.52 17.01 31.17
N ALA A 224 2.10 17.87 30.35
CA ALA A 224 1.78 17.93 28.93
C ALA A 224 3.06 17.87 28.10
N ASP A 225 3.07 17.00 27.10
CA ASP A 225 4.19 16.77 26.22
C ASP A 225 3.81 17.08 24.79
N ARG A 226 4.71 17.73 24.07
CA ARG A 226 4.65 17.88 22.62
C ARG A 226 5.23 16.65 21.97
N ILE A 227 4.39 15.89 21.27
CA ILE A 227 4.78 14.67 20.57
C ILE A 227 4.74 14.93 19.07
N ARG A 228 5.91 14.82 18.43
CA ARG A 228 6.04 14.77 16.98
C ARG A 228 6.01 13.31 16.54
N GLN A 229 5.24 13.01 15.49
CA GLN A 229 5.07 11.65 15.03
C GLN A 229 5.05 11.61 13.49
N ASP A 230 5.79 10.64 12.94
CA ASP A 230 5.70 10.18 11.55
C ASP A 230 5.51 8.66 11.56
N VAL A 231 4.74 8.14 10.60
CA VAL A 231 4.37 6.73 10.55
C VAL A 231 4.66 6.18 9.17
N ASP A 232 5.39 5.08 9.11
CA ASP A 232 5.72 4.37 7.87
C ASP A 232 5.11 2.97 7.91
N ILE A 233 4.50 2.54 6.81
CA ILE A 233 3.81 1.26 6.71
C ILE A 233 4.17 0.61 5.39
N ALA A 234 4.58 -0.66 5.43
CA ALA A 234 4.81 -1.49 4.27
C ALA A 234 3.95 -2.74 4.36
N THR A 235 3.11 -2.98 3.36
CA THR A 235 2.18 -4.11 3.31
C THR A 235 2.26 -4.88 2.01
N ALA A 236 2.03 -6.20 2.10
CA ALA A 236 1.59 -7.02 0.98
C ALA A 236 0.06 -7.07 0.98
N ARG A 237 -0.54 -7.08 -0.20
CA ARG A 237 -1.99 -7.01 -0.36
C ARG A 237 -2.50 -8.04 -1.37
N VAL A 238 -3.70 -8.54 -1.12
CA VAL A 238 -4.47 -9.38 -2.06
C VAL A 238 -5.85 -8.74 -2.20
N SER A 239 -6.28 -8.51 -3.43
CA SER A 239 -7.57 -7.88 -3.71
C SER A 239 -8.37 -8.70 -4.71
N TYR A 240 -9.67 -8.77 -4.49
CA TYR A 240 -10.64 -9.27 -5.45
C TYR A 240 -11.30 -8.10 -6.15
N ARG A 241 -11.17 -8.06 -7.48
CA ARG A 241 -11.77 -7.04 -8.33
C ARG A 241 -13.10 -7.52 -8.89
N PHE A 242 -14.13 -6.74 -8.71
CA PHE A 242 -15.46 -6.95 -9.28
C PHE A 242 -15.50 -6.26 -10.67
N GLY A 243 -15.66 -7.02 -11.70
CA GLY A 243 -15.66 -6.57 -13.09
C GLY A 243 -14.96 -7.63 -13.93
N GLY A 244 -15.65 -8.18 -14.91
CA GLY A 244 -15.07 -9.04 -15.94
C GLY A 244 -14.46 -8.19 -17.05
N PRO A 245 -13.66 -8.77 -17.95
CA PRO A 245 -13.26 -8.11 -19.16
C PRO A 245 -14.52 -7.67 -19.90
N LEU A 246 -14.62 -6.39 -20.26
CA LEU A 246 -15.65 -5.93 -21.18
C LEU A 246 -15.36 -6.59 -22.52
N ILE A 247 -15.95 -7.76 -22.75
CA ILE A 247 -15.95 -8.37 -24.09
C ILE A 247 -16.88 -7.49 -24.91
N ALA A 248 -16.32 -6.55 -25.68
CA ALA A 248 -17.07 -5.85 -26.71
C ALA A 248 -17.55 -6.91 -27.70
N LYS A 249 -18.82 -7.29 -27.63
CA LYS A 249 -19.47 -8.03 -28.70
C LYS A 249 -19.66 -7.04 -29.85
N TYR A 250 -18.87 -7.22 -30.91
CA TYR A 250 -19.11 -6.64 -32.22
C TYR A 250 -19.96 -7.61 -33.04
#